data_46f853cd11b75b8dd892eb2dc3160e9f
#
_entry.id   46f853cd11b75b8dd892eb2dc3160e9f
#
_cell.length_a   1.000
_cell.length_b   1.000
_cell.length_c   1.000
_cell.angle_alpha   90.00
_cell.angle_beta   90.00
_cell.angle_gamma   90.00
#
_symmetry.space_group_name_H-M   'P 1'
#
loop_
_entity.id
_entity.type
_entity.pdbx_description
1 polymer ?
#
loop_
_entity_poly.entity_id
_entity_poly.type
_entity_poly.pdbx_seq_one_letter_code
_entity_poly.pdbx_strand_id
1 'polypeptide(L)'
;MALDLKIKTNAKFVEKRFKRIEKKFKGIIQKGILQAGFQLLDIIRTKTQKGIDFRDVPFVPYSSGYLKKLQREGKSTKVDLFYSGRMLGALTPSGRTIRKTGTNKVSVGFSNSQMLQRAVFNQVLGKNKREFFGFNDRTANIIRKQFNRFVAKEFRKARIWV
;
A
#
# COMPACT_ATOMS: atom_id res chain seq x y z
N MET A 1 6.84 53.91 -43.37
CA MET A 1 7.04 52.47 -43.61
C MET A 1 6.90 51.72 -42.27
N ALA A 2 5.86 50.92 -42.11
CA ALA A 2 5.71 50.06 -40.95
C ALA A 2 6.32 48.69 -41.28
N LEU A 3 7.28 48.22 -40.48
CA LEU A 3 7.87 46.89 -40.59
C LEU A 3 6.96 45.91 -39.86
N ASP A 4 6.24 45.07 -40.60
CA ASP A 4 5.38 44.00 -40.03
C ASP A 4 6.24 42.75 -39.76
N LEU A 5 6.67 42.58 -38.51
CA LEU A 5 7.55 41.50 -38.10
C LEU A 5 6.69 40.28 -37.70
N LYS A 6 6.50 39.33 -38.61
CA LYS A 6 5.81 38.06 -38.31
C LYS A 6 6.77 37.05 -37.63
N ILE A 7 6.69 36.95 -36.32
CA ILE A 7 7.45 35.92 -35.54
C ILE A 7 6.72 34.58 -35.66
N LYS A 8 7.29 33.62 -36.38
CA LYS A 8 6.81 32.23 -36.40
C LYS A 8 7.26 31.54 -35.10
N THR A 9 6.33 31.26 -34.20
CA THR A 9 6.63 30.56 -32.93
C THR A 9 6.28 29.06 -33.01
N ASN A 10 7.13 28.22 -32.44
CA ASN A 10 6.88 26.77 -32.28
C ASN A 10 5.96 26.47 -31.07
N ALA A 11 5.22 27.46 -30.55
CA ALA A 11 4.44 27.38 -29.33
C ALA A 11 3.49 26.17 -29.29
N LYS A 12 2.74 25.90 -30.35
CA LYS A 12 1.83 24.73 -30.45
C LYS A 12 2.57 23.38 -30.34
N PHE A 13 3.76 23.27 -30.92
CA PHE A 13 4.57 22.06 -30.86
C PHE A 13 5.10 21.84 -29.45
N VAL A 14 5.61 22.88 -28.83
CA VAL A 14 6.13 22.88 -27.45
C VAL A 14 5.00 22.51 -26.47
N GLU A 15 3.83 23.14 -26.59
CA GLU A 15 2.65 22.82 -25.78
C GLU A 15 2.24 21.33 -25.90
N LYS A 16 2.18 20.79 -27.11
CA LYS A 16 1.86 19.39 -27.37
C LYS A 16 2.89 18.44 -26.74
N ARG A 17 4.15 18.82 -26.77
CA ARG A 17 5.24 18.06 -26.12
C ARG A 17 5.10 18.09 -24.59
N PHE A 18 4.83 19.23 -23.98
CA PHE A 18 4.59 19.34 -22.53
C PHE A 18 3.39 18.55 -22.07
N LYS A 19 2.25 18.61 -22.74
CA LYS A 19 1.05 17.79 -22.43
C LYS A 19 1.36 16.29 -22.47
N ARG A 20 2.20 15.83 -23.42
CA ARG A 20 2.63 14.43 -23.51
C ARG A 20 3.51 14.03 -22.32
N ILE A 21 4.45 14.88 -21.93
CA ILE A 21 5.34 14.66 -20.78
C ILE A 21 4.51 14.61 -19.49
N GLU A 22 3.59 15.54 -19.29
CA GLU A 22 2.69 15.59 -18.15
C GLU A 22 1.85 14.30 -18.01
N LYS A 23 1.27 13.82 -19.12
CA LYS A 23 0.50 12.56 -19.13
C LYS A 23 1.36 11.37 -18.75
N LYS A 24 2.59 11.27 -19.28
CA LYS A 24 3.55 10.21 -18.91
C LYS A 24 3.92 10.29 -17.42
N PHE A 25 4.20 11.48 -16.92
CA PHE A 25 4.55 11.74 -15.53
C PHE A 25 3.43 11.29 -14.59
N LYS A 26 2.19 11.73 -14.81
CA LYS A 26 1.01 11.31 -14.05
C LYS A 26 0.85 9.79 -14.05
N GLY A 27 1.04 9.15 -15.20
CA GLY A 27 0.96 7.69 -15.31
C GLY A 27 2.03 6.96 -14.46
N ILE A 28 3.27 7.44 -14.45
CA ILE A 28 4.36 6.87 -13.65
C ILE A 28 4.06 7.01 -12.15
N ILE A 29 3.68 8.20 -11.71
CA ILE A 29 3.33 8.46 -10.32
C ILE A 29 2.16 7.56 -9.86
N GLN A 30 1.10 7.45 -10.64
CA GLN A 30 -0.04 6.58 -10.31
C GLN A 30 0.36 5.11 -10.18
N LYS A 31 1.22 4.60 -11.07
CA LYS A 31 1.76 3.24 -10.97
C LYS A 31 2.59 3.06 -9.69
N GLY A 32 3.45 4.04 -9.39
CA GLY A 32 4.28 4.02 -8.17
C GLY A 32 3.44 4.00 -6.89
N ILE A 33 2.37 4.79 -6.83
CA ILE A 33 1.45 4.83 -5.67
C ILE A 33 0.70 3.50 -5.52
N LEU A 34 0.24 2.89 -6.62
CA LEU A 34 -0.35 1.56 -6.56
C LEU A 34 0.63 0.52 -6.02
N GLN A 35 1.86 0.53 -6.50
CA GLN A 35 2.91 -0.37 -6.03
C GLN A 35 3.22 -0.14 -4.55
N ALA A 36 3.23 1.10 -4.08
CA ALA A 36 3.36 1.42 -2.66
C ALA A 36 2.22 0.82 -1.82
N GLY A 37 0.98 0.85 -2.32
CA GLY A 37 -0.16 0.18 -1.69
C GLY A 37 0.01 -1.34 -1.61
N PHE A 38 0.50 -2.00 -2.66
CA PHE A 38 0.82 -3.43 -2.64
C PHE A 38 1.87 -3.77 -1.58
N GLN A 39 2.94 -2.99 -1.53
CA GLN A 39 4.02 -3.17 -0.56
C GLN A 39 3.54 -2.98 0.88
N LEU A 40 2.67 -1.99 1.13
CA LEU A 40 2.09 -1.78 2.46
C LEU A 40 1.30 -3.01 2.90
N LEU A 41 0.44 -3.57 2.03
CA LEU A 41 -0.32 -4.79 2.35
C LEU A 41 0.60 -5.98 2.64
N ASP A 42 1.65 -6.15 1.85
CA ASP A 42 2.62 -7.24 2.05
C ASP A 42 3.35 -7.10 3.39
N ILE A 43 3.78 -5.88 3.75
CA ILE A 43 4.41 -5.61 5.04
C ILE A 43 3.44 -5.90 6.19
N ILE A 44 2.19 -5.44 6.12
CA ILE A 44 1.16 -5.70 7.14
C ILE A 44 0.97 -7.21 7.32
N ARG A 45 0.78 -7.95 6.24
CA ARG A 45 0.61 -9.42 6.29
C ARG A 45 1.82 -10.11 6.89
N THR A 46 3.00 -9.75 6.44
CA THR A 46 4.26 -10.36 6.92
C THR A 46 4.50 -10.08 8.40
N LYS A 47 4.29 -8.84 8.86
CA LYS A 47 4.41 -8.50 10.29
C LYS A 47 3.38 -9.28 11.12
N THR A 48 2.13 -9.32 10.69
CA THR A 48 1.06 -10.03 11.39
C THR A 48 1.37 -11.53 11.51
N GLN A 49 1.84 -12.16 10.44
CA GLN A 49 2.26 -13.57 10.46
C GLN A 49 3.48 -13.82 11.36
N LYS A 50 4.33 -12.81 11.55
CA LYS A 50 5.43 -12.86 12.51
C LYS A 50 4.99 -12.65 13.95
N GLY A 51 3.73 -12.29 14.19
CA GLY A 51 3.21 -12.00 15.52
C GLY A 51 3.58 -10.62 16.03
N ILE A 52 3.76 -9.66 15.10
CA ILE A 52 4.26 -8.30 15.38
C ILE A 52 3.21 -7.30 14.91
N ASP A 53 2.95 -6.27 15.70
CA ASP A 53 2.04 -5.18 15.37
C ASP A 53 2.65 -4.19 14.35
N PHE A 54 1.87 -3.17 13.96
CA PHE A 54 2.38 -2.15 13.03
C PHE A 54 3.51 -1.30 13.62
N ARG A 55 3.67 -1.23 14.96
CA ARG A 55 4.72 -0.50 15.68
C ARG A 55 5.99 -1.32 15.90
N ASP A 56 6.04 -2.54 15.40
CA ASP A 56 7.13 -3.51 15.60
C ASP A 56 7.16 -4.12 17.02
N VAL A 57 6.03 -4.11 17.73
CA VAL A 57 5.90 -4.73 19.07
C VAL A 57 5.23 -6.11 18.92
N PRO A 58 5.68 -7.14 19.65
CA PRO A 58 5.02 -8.44 19.68
C PRO A 58 3.55 -8.34 20.13
N PHE A 59 2.67 -9.13 19.51
CA PHE A 59 1.27 -9.20 19.95
C PHE A 59 1.13 -9.75 21.37
N VAL A 60 0.12 -9.26 22.08
CA VAL A 60 -0.29 -9.83 23.38
C VAL A 60 -0.58 -11.33 23.20
N PRO A 61 -0.02 -12.20 24.04
CA PRO A 61 -0.24 -13.65 23.99
C PRO A 61 -1.72 -14.02 24.04
N TYR A 62 -2.05 -15.19 23.51
CA TYR A 62 -3.37 -15.78 23.68
C TYR A 62 -3.60 -16.20 25.13
N SER A 63 -4.85 -16.20 25.59
CA SER A 63 -5.21 -16.75 26.90
C SER A 63 -4.90 -18.25 26.96
N SER A 64 -4.60 -18.76 28.15
CA SER A 64 -4.30 -20.17 28.36
C SER A 64 -5.42 -21.11 27.87
N GLY A 65 -6.67 -20.74 28.08
CA GLY A 65 -7.82 -21.49 27.57
C GLY A 65 -7.87 -21.54 26.03
N TYR A 66 -7.56 -20.43 25.36
CA TYR A 66 -7.53 -20.39 23.90
C TYR A 66 -6.33 -21.16 23.34
N LEU A 67 -5.17 -21.11 23.99
CA LEU A 67 -4.00 -21.91 23.62
C LEU A 67 -4.30 -23.42 23.68
N LYS A 68 -4.95 -23.89 24.76
CA LYS A 68 -5.38 -25.29 24.89
C LYS A 68 -6.35 -25.72 23.80
N LYS A 69 -7.25 -24.80 23.38
CA LYS A 69 -8.16 -25.04 22.23
C LYS A 69 -7.37 -25.21 20.94
N LEU A 70 -6.44 -24.29 20.63
CA LEU A 70 -5.62 -24.35 19.41
C LEU A 70 -4.80 -25.64 19.35
N GLN A 71 -4.19 -26.04 20.47
CA GLN A 71 -3.44 -27.30 20.57
C GLN A 71 -4.30 -28.53 20.30
N ARG A 72 -5.52 -28.57 20.85
CA ARG A 72 -6.48 -29.67 20.58
C ARG A 72 -6.90 -29.75 19.12
N GLU A 73 -6.96 -28.59 18.44
CA GLU A 73 -7.31 -28.48 17.03
C GLU A 73 -6.09 -28.66 16.09
N GLY A 74 -4.91 -28.96 16.62
CA GLY A 74 -3.68 -29.10 15.83
C GLY A 74 -3.24 -27.80 15.13
N LYS A 75 -3.63 -26.63 15.69
CA LYS A 75 -3.32 -25.33 15.12
C LYS A 75 -2.13 -24.68 15.80
N SER A 76 -1.49 -23.76 15.07
CA SER A 76 -0.40 -22.96 15.61
C SER A 76 -0.84 -22.19 16.86
N THR A 77 -0.02 -22.24 17.90
CA THR A 77 -0.18 -21.47 19.13
C THR A 77 0.42 -20.06 19.04
N LYS A 78 1.10 -19.78 17.95
CA LYS A 78 1.66 -18.46 17.67
C LYS A 78 0.55 -17.42 17.47
N VAL A 79 0.76 -16.22 17.99
CA VAL A 79 -0.17 -15.10 17.80
C VAL A 79 0.08 -14.45 16.45
N ASP A 80 -0.43 -15.07 15.40
CA ASP A 80 -0.25 -14.64 14.01
C ASP A 80 -1.56 -14.21 13.33
N LEU A 81 -2.68 -14.20 14.08
CA LEU A 81 -4.03 -13.94 13.61
C LEU A 81 -4.46 -14.83 12.41
N PHE A 82 -3.86 -16.02 12.30
CA PHE A 82 -4.03 -16.93 11.16
C PHE A 82 -4.87 -18.19 11.51
N TYR A 83 -5.95 -18.03 12.28
CA TYR A 83 -6.78 -19.19 12.65
C TYR A 83 -7.32 -19.99 11.44
N SER A 84 -7.84 -19.32 10.43
CA SER A 84 -8.34 -19.93 9.18
C SER A 84 -7.72 -19.31 7.91
N GLY A 85 -6.78 -18.39 8.05
CA GLY A 85 -6.19 -17.65 6.96
C GLY A 85 -7.13 -16.65 6.26
N ARG A 86 -8.45 -16.73 6.50
CA ARG A 86 -9.44 -15.91 5.77
C ARG A 86 -9.25 -14.42 5.96
N MET A 87 -8.93 -13.95 7.19
CA MET A 87 -8.76 -12.54 7.47
C MET A 87 -7.54 -11.96 6.74
N LEU A 88 -6.38 -12.60 6.87
CA LEU A 88 -5.17 -12.16 6.15
C LEU A 88 -5.25 -12.43 4.66
N GLY A 89 -5.96 -13.46 4.22
CA GLY A 89 -6.27 -13.71 2.83
C GLY A 89 -7.10 -12.59 2.20
N ALA A 90 -8.01 -11.96 2.95
CA ALA A 90 -8.78 -10.82 2.50
C ALA A 90 -7.96 -9.52 2.34
N LEU A 91 -6.69 -9.52 2.74
CA LEU A 91 -5.69 -8.47 2.47
C LEU A 91 -4.77 -8.81 1.29
N THR A 92 -5.04 -9.90 0.57
CA THR A 92 -4.26 -10.21 -0.64
C THR A 92 -4.37 -9.07 -1.65
N PRO A 93 -3.24 -8.60 -2.19
CA PRO A 93 -3.24 -7.49 -3.13
C PRO A 93 -4.16 -7.74 -4.33
N SER A 94 -5.15 -6.89 -4.50
CA SER A 94 -6.14 -6.94 -5.59
C SER A 94 -6.77 -5.57 -5.80
N GLY A 95 -7.54 -5.39 -6.87
CA GLY A 95 -8.31 -4.17 -7.10
C GLY A 95 -9.41 -3.92 -6.05
N ARG A 96 -9.78 -4.93 -5.25
CA ARG A 96 -10.74 -4.78 -4.15
C ARG A 96 -10.06 -4.32 -2.85
N THR A 97 -8.79 -4.65 -2.65
CA THR A 97 -8.02 -4.31 -1.45
C THR A 97 -7.25 -3.01 -1.60
N ILE A 98 -6.94 -2.60 -2.83
CA ILE A 98 -6.26 -1.35 -3.16
C ILE A 98 -7.13 -0.58 -4.13
N ARG A 99 -7.67 0.54 -3.69
CA ARG A 99 -8.58 1.38 -4.48
C ARG A 99 -7.94 2.72 -4.72
N LYS A 100 -7.98 3.19 -5.96
CA LYS A 100 -7.65 4.58 -6.29
C LYS A 100 -8.74 5.48 -5.72
N THR A 101 -8.36 6.41 -4.85
CA THR A 101 -9.28 7.38 -4.24
C THR A 101 -9.02 8.81 -4.74
N GLY A 102 -8.06 8.97 -5.65
CA GLY A 102 -7.71 10.24 -6.28
C GLY A 102 -6.52 10.09 -7.22
N THR A 103 -6.07 11.21 -7.80
CA THR A 103 -4.94 11.23 -8.74
C THR A 103 -3.66 10.71 -8.10
N ASN A 104 -3.43 11.06 -6.83
CA ASN A 104 -2.21 10.73 -6.08
C ASN A 104 -2.52 10.00 -4.77
N LYS A 105 -3.66 9.33 -4.68
CA LYS A 105 -4.10 8.63 -3.46
C LYS A 105 -4.60 7.23 -3.77
N VAL A 106 -4.22 6.29 -2.92
CA VAL A 106 -4.82 4.96 -2.86
C VAL A 106 -5.27 4.69 -1.43
N SER A 107 -6.40 4.05 -1.28
CA SER A 107 -6.81 3.45 -0.02
C SER A 107 -6.50 1.97 -0.03
N VAL A 108 -6.11 1.46 1.13
CA VAL A 108 -5.77 0.07 1.37
C VAL A 108 -6.73 -0.48 2.41
N GLY A 109 -7.32 -1.64 2.17
CA GLY A 109 -8.31 -2.20 3.09
C GLY A 109 -8.69 -3.63 2.78
N PHE A 110 -9.71 -4.13 3.47
CA PHE A 110 -10.21 -5.49 3.29
C PHE A 110 -11.14 -5.60 2.07
N SER A 111 -11.05 -6.70 1.35
CA SER A 111 -11.94 -7.01 0.23
C SER A 111 -13.32 -7.51 0.66
N ASN A 112 -13.48 -7.91 1.92
CA ASN A 112 -14.67 -8.55 2.47
C ASN A 112 -15.10 -7.90 3.78
N SER A 113 -16.39 -7.56 3.92
CA SER A 113 -16.95 -6.88 5.09
C SER A 113 -16.86 -7.72 6.38
N GLN A 114 -17.09 -9.03 6.30
CA GLN A 114 -16.97 -9.90 7.47
C GLN A 114 -15.54 -9.96 7.99
N MET A 115 -14.56 -9.97 7.08
CA MET A 115 -13.15 -9.95 7.45
C MET A 115 -12.73 -8.59 7.99
N LEU A 116 -13.31 -7.52 7.49
CA LEU A 116 -13.15 -6.18 8.06
C LEU A 116 -13.68 -6.13 9.51
N GLN A 117 -14.87 -6.67 9.80
CA GLN A 117 -15.42 -6.73 11.17
C GLN A 117 -14.48 -7.49 12.12
N ARG A 118 -13.93 -8.65 11.69
CA ARG A 118 -12.95 -9.41 12.47
C ARG A 118 -11.67 -8.62 12.70
N ALA A 119 -11.22 -7.88 11.69
CA ALA A 119 -10.04 -7.01 11.81
C ALA A 119 -10.29 -5.89 12.82
N VAL A 120 -11.44 -5.22 12.74
CA VAL A 120 -11.84 -4.17 13.69
C VAL A 120 -11.92 -4.72 15.13
N PHE A 121 -12.48 -5.92 15.31
CA PHE A 121 -12.51 -6.57 16.62
C PHE A 121 -11.10 -6.77 17.19
N ASN A 122 -10.17 -7.31 16.41
CA ASN A 122 -8.79 -7.48 16.84
C ASN A 122 -8.05 -6.16 17.05
N GLN A 123 -8.29 -5.18 16.20
CA GLN A 123 -7.59 -3.89 16.19
C GLN A 123 -8.04 -2.97 17.34
N VAL A 124 -9.34 -2.91 17.62
CA VAL A 124 -9.94 -1.84 18.44
C VAL A 124 -10.83 -2.35 19.56
N LEU A 125 -11.72 -3.33 19.29
CA LEU A 125 -12.81 -3.69 20.18
C LEU A 125 -12.48 -4.81 21.15
N GLY A 126 -11.57 -5.72 20.81
CA GLY A 126 -11.23 -6.88 21.65
C GLY A 126 -10.53 -6.47 22.95
N LYS A 127 -10.73 -7.26 24.03
CA LYS A 127 -10.05 -7.07 25.32
C LYS A 127 -8.53 -7.01 25.16
N ASN A 128 -7.98 -7.90 24.34
CA ASN A 128 -6.55 -7.93 23.99
C ASN A 128 -6.38 -7.38 22.58
N LYS A 129 -6.22 -6.08 22.45
CA LYS A 129 -6.03 -5.41 21.18
C LYS A 129 -4.75 -5.89 20.51
N ARG A 130 -4.87 -6.20 19.20
CA ARG A 130 -3.74 -6.58 18.35
C ARG A 130 -3.76 -5.66 17.13
N GLU A 131 -3.06 -4.54 17.27
CA GLU A 131 -3.07 -3.46 16.29
C GLU A 131 -2.15 -3.81 15.11
N PHE A 132 -2.62 -4.65 14.22
CA PHE A 132 -1.83 -5.16 13.09
C PHE A 132 -1.95 -4.31 11.82
N PHE A 133 -3.07 -3.60 11.66
CA PHE A 133 -3.36 -2.83 10.45
C PHE A 133 -2.95 -1.38 10.63
N GLY A 134 -1.79 -1.04 10.10
CA GLY A 134 -1.21 0.29 10.19
C GLY A 134 0.22 0.31 9.65
N PHE A 135 0.89 1.42 9.82
CA PHE A 135 2.31 1.57 9.50
C PHE A 135 2.95 2.59 10.44
N ASN A 136 4.23 2.42 10.67
CA ASN A 136 5.09 3.33 11.43
C ASN A 136 6.07 4.05 10.49
N ASP A 137 6.88 4.97 11.03
CA ASP A 137 7.85 5.75 10.26
C ASP A 137 8.87 4.87 9.53
N ARG A 138 9.30 3.77 10.14
CA ARG A 138 10.19 2.81 9.50
C ARG A 138 9.57 2.21 8.25
N THR A 139 8.33 1.77 8.34
CA THR A 139 7.55 1.24 7.20
C THR A 139 7.34 2.32 6.14
N ALA A 140 6.95 3.53 6.54
CA ALA A 140 6.78 4.67 5.64
C ALA A 140 8.08 4.99 4.88
N ASN A 141 9.22 4.96 5.56
CA ASN A 141 10.53 5.20 4.96
C ASN A 141 10.93 4.11 3.96
N ILE A 142 10.64 2.84 4.25
CA ILE A 142 10.89 1.72 3.32
C ILE A 142 10.07 1.95 2.04
N ILE A 143 8.77 2.21 2.17
CA ILE A 143 7.87 2.44 1.04
C ILE A 143 8.31 3.66 0.23
N ARG A 144 8.66 4.77 0.90
CA ARG A 144 9.15 6.00 0.24
C ARG A 144 10.43 5.73 -0.58
N LYS A 145 11.41 5.02 -0.01
CA LYS A 145 12.65 4.65 -0.73
C LYS A 145 12.34 3.81 -1.97
N GLN A 146 11.45 2.85 -1.86
CA GLN A 146 11.08 1.98 -2.98
C GLN A 146 10.29 2.75 -4.04
N PHE A 147 9.36 3.60 -3.64
CA PHE A 147 8.63 4.51 -4.53
C PHE A 147 9.59 5.40 -5.33
N ASN A 148 10.52 6.06 -4.65
CA ASN A 148 11.51 6.93 -5.30
C ASN A 148 12.38 6.16 -6.32
N ARG A 149 12.83 4.95 -5.96
CA ARG A 149 13.59 4.09 -6.88
C ARG A 149 12.77 3.69 -8.11
N PHE A 150 11.50 3.34 -7.91
CA PHE A 150 10.59 3.01 -9.00
C PHE A 150 10.40 4.20 -9.94
N VAL A 151 10.06 5.37 -9.39
CA VAL A 151 9.82 6.60 -10.16
C VAL A 151 11.08 7.00 -10.94
N ALA A 152 12.25 6.99 -10.31
CA ALA A 152 13.51 7.30 -10.98
C ALA A 152 13.81 6.32 -12.13
N LYS A 153 13.58 5.01 -11.92
CA LYS A 153 13.75 4.00 -12.96
C LYS A 153 12.82 4.23 -14.15
N GLU A 154 11.54 4.51 -13.89
CA GLU A 154 10.55 4.72 -14.96
C GLU A 154 10.77 6.03 -15.71
N PHE A 155 11.26 7.08 -15.04
CA PHE A 155 11.64 8.33 -15.72
C PHE A 155 12.83 8.15 -16.66
N ARG A 156 13.86 7.41 -16.24
CA ARG A 156 14.99 7.07 -17.12
C ARG A 156 14.52 6.31 -18.37
N LYS A 157 13.66 5.28 -18.18
CA LYS A 157 13.10 4.51 -19.30
C LYS A 157 12.26 5.37 -20.25
N ALA A 158 11.49 6.32 -19.71
CA ALA A 158 10.64 7.19 -20.50
C ALA A 158 11.40 8.30 -21.24
N ARG A 159 12.72 8.41 -21.05
CA ARG A 159 13.59 9.47 -21.60
C ARG A 159 13.00 10.86 -21.40
N ILE A 160 12.47 11.14 -20.20
CA ILE A 160 11.82 12.41 -19.90
C ILE A 160 12.86 13.53 -19.71
N TRP A 161 14.11 13.17 -19.42
CA TRP A 161 15.22 14.07 -19.12
C TRP A 161 16.28 14.14 -20.23
N VAL A 162 15.92 13.82 -21.48
CA VAL A 162 16.81 13.96 -22.66
C VAL A 162 16.26 15.03 -23.58
#